data_5c95618bb6c244c78eafeac81badd16e
#
_entry.id   5c95618bb6c244c78eafeac81badd16e
#
_cell.length_a   1.000
_cell.length_b   1.000
_cell.length_c   1.000
_cell.angle_alpha   90.00
_cell.angle_beta   90.00
_cell.angle_gamma   90.00
#
_symmetry.space_group_name_H-M   'P 1'
#
loop_
_entity.id
_entity.type
_entity.pdbx_description
1 polymer ?
#
loop_
_entity_poly.entity_id
_entity_poly.type
_entity_poly.pdbx_seq_one_letter_code
_entity_poly.pdbx_strand_id
1 'polypeptide(L)'
;AAFRKKLGYLPQDFGVYPNFTAEQFLLYIARLKGLSKFEAKRQTDGLLHMVGLEDKKQKKLKGFSGGQRQRVGIAQALLGDPEILVLDEPTAGLDPEERIRFRGIISDLSQQKLVLLSTHIVSDLEAVANEIILLRKGVVLELEKPSVLLERLNGQVWSVTVPSADEAALTKQYACSNVMHTDGKSVIRLLSKSAPRPDAVPTAPNMEDLYLYYFGR
;
A
#
# COMPACT_ATOMS: atom_id res chain seq x y z
N ALA A 1 24.75 15.51 -0.40
CA ALA A 1 23.86 16.49 -1.07
C ALA A 1 23.29 15.96 -2.39
N ALA A 2 24.08 15.28 -3.24
CA ALA A 2 23.62 14.79 -4.55
C ALA A 2 22.51 13.73 -4.44
N PHE A 3 22.62 12.75 -3.54
CA PHE A 3 21.63 11.70 -3.36
C PHE A 3 20.24 12.23 -2.94
N ARG A 4 20.20 13.24 -2.05
CA ARG A 4 18.92 13.83 -1.60
C ARG A 4 18.10 14.48 -2.72
N LYS A 5 18.74 14.92 -3.81
CA LYS A 5 18.04 15.48 -4.96
C LYS A 5 17.31 14.40 -5.79
N LYS A 6 17.81 13.16 -5.73
CA LYS A 6 17.25 12.00 -6.42
C LYS A 6 16.15 11.28 -5.64
N LEU A 7 15.92 11.68 -4.38
CA LEU A 7 15.01 11.02 -3.47
C LEU A 7 13.76 11.86 -3.20
N GLY A 8 12.60 11.30 -3.45
CA GLY A 8 11.32 11.77 -2.93
C GLY A 8 10.90 10.91 -1.75
N TYR A 9 10.36 11.52 -0.69
CA TYR A 9 9.93 10.81 0.50
C TYR A 9 8.56 11.28 0.98
N LEU A 10 7.67 10.33 1.22
CA LEU A 10 6.40 10.54 1.89
C LEU A 10 6.41 9.73 3.19
N PRO A 11 6.53 10.36 4.36
CA PRO A 11 6.44 9.66 5.64
C PRO A 11 5.00 9.27 5.97
N GLN A 12 4.81 8.31 6.86
CA GLN A 12 3.52 7.86 7.37
C GLN A 12 2.73 9.03 7.96
N ASP A 13 3.36 9.82 8.85
CA ASP A 13 2.80 11.03 9.41
C ASP A 13 3.26 12.24 8.59
N PHE A 14 2.49 12.55 7.56
CA PHE A 14 2.75 13.69 6.70
C PHE A 14 2.19 14.98 7.32
N GLY A 15 3.08 15.77 7.91
CA GLY A 15 2.75 17.07 8.47
C GLY A 15 2.56 18.15 7.40
N VAL A 16 1.43 18.86 7.45
CA VAL A 16 1.15 20.01 6.58
C VAL A 16 0.99 21.27 7.41
N TYR A 17 1.24 22.44 6.81
CA TYR A 17 0.88 23.73 7.39
C TYR A 17 -0.62 23.99 7.19
N PRO A 18 -1.47 23.88 8.23
CA PRO A 18 -2.93 23.84 8.06
C PRO A 18 -3.53 25.07 7.40
N ASN A 19 -2.88 26.22 7.55
CA ASN A 19 -3.33 27.51 7.01
C ASN A 19 -2.81 27.80 5.59
N PHE A 20 -1.86 27.02 5.08
CA PHE A 20 -1.40 27.13 3.69
C PHE A 20 -2.44 26.55 2.77
N THR A 21 -2.53 27.07 1.54
CA THR A 21 -3.21 26.38 0.44
C THR A 21 -2.32 25.26 -0.09
N ALA A 22 -2.87 24.30 -0.84
CA ALA A 22 -2.10 23.24 -1.45
C ALA A 22 -0.98 23.81 -2.36
N GLU A 23 -1.29 24.83 -3.15
CA GLU A 23 -0.31 25.51 -3.99
C GLU A 23 0.78 26.20 -3.16
N GLN A 24 0.42 26.96 -2.13
CA GLN A 24 1.39 27.64 -1.25
C GLN A 24 2.34 26.64 -0.58
N PHE A 25 1.80 25.51 -0.14
CA PHE A 25 2.59 24.46 0.49
C PHE A 25 3.62 23.87 -0.48
N LEU A 26 3.18 23.46 -1.69
CA LEU A 26 4.08 22.88 -2.69
C LEU A 26 5.13 23.89 -3.16
N LEU A 27 4.77 25.17 -3.38
CA LEU A 27 5.72 26.21 -3.75
C LEU A 27 6.75 26.45 -2.62
N TYR A 28 6.33 26.38 -1.37
CA TYR A 28 7.24 26.48 -0.22
C TYR A 28 8.27 25.34 -0.22
N ILE A 29 7.81 24.09 -0.35
CA ILE A 29 8.69 22.92 -0.41
C ILE A 29 9.61 22.94 -1.64
N ALA A 30 9.09 23.35 -2.80
CA ALA A 30 9.89 23.48 -4.02
C ALA A 30 11.07 24.46 -3.83
N ARG A 31 10.85 25.57 -3.13
CA ARG A 31 11.91 26.51 -2.80
C ARG A 31 12.93 25.92 -1.84
N LEU A 32 12.52 25.16 -0.83
CA LEU A 32 13.43 24.46 0.08
C LEU A 32 14.29 23.43 -0.66
N LYS A 33 13.75 22.82 -1.70
CA LYS A 33 14.50 21.91 -2.60
C LYS A 33 15.42 22.66 -3.56
N GLY A 34 15.38 23.98 -3.61
CA GLY A 34 16.24 24.83 -4.44
C GLY A 34 15.76 25.02 -5.89
N LEU A 35 14.47 24.77 -6.17
CA LEU A 35 13.90 25.01 -7.50
C LEU A 35 13.78 26.52 -7.77
N SER A 36 14.03 26.94 -9.01
CA SER A 36 13.76 28.32 -9.45
C SER A 36 12.26 28.64 -9.32
N LYS A 37 11.90 29.93 -9.29
CA LYS A 37 10.50 30.35 -9.19
C LYS A 37 9.64 29.80 -10.35
N PHE A 38 10.21 29.78 -11.57
CA PHE A 38 9.54 29.27 -12.75
C PHE A 38 9.31 27.75 -12.66
N GLU A 39 10.36 27.00 -12.35
CA GLU A 39 10.30 25.54 -12.16
C GLU A 39 9.35 25.13 -11.05
N ALA A 40 9.43 25.80 -9.88
CA ALA A 40 8.54 25.55 -8.75
C ALA A 40 7.06 25.71 -9.15
N LYS A 41 6.73 26.78 -9.88
CA LYS A 41 5.34 27.01 -10.34
C LYS A 41 4.91 25.95 -11.34
N ARG A 42 5.74 25.67 -12.37
CA ARG A 42 5.45 24.67 -13.39
C ARG A 42 5.23 23.27 -12.78
N GLN A 43 6.13 22.84 -11.91
CA GLN A 43 6.01 21.52 -11.25
C GLN A 43 4.81 21.47 -10.31
N THR A 44 4.55 22.53 -9.53
CA THR A 44 3.39 22.58 -8.63
C THR A 44 2.08 22.43 -9.39
N ASP A 45 1.90 23.15 -10.49
CA ASP A 45 0.66 23.05 -11.29
C ASP A 45 0.50 21.66 -11.91
N GLY A 46 1.57 21.10 -12.49
CA GLY A 46 1.55 19.75 -13.08
C GLY A 46 1.30 18.65 -12.05
N LEU A 47 1.90 18.76 -10.87
CA LEU A 47 1.72 17.78 -9.81
C LEU A 47 0.33 17.85 -9.19
N LEU A 48 -0.24 19.04 -8.99
CA LEU A 48 -1.61 19.19 -8.53
C LEU A 48 -2.63 18.61 -9.52
N HIS A 49 -2.36 18.77 -10.81
CA HIS A 49 -3.15 18.13 -11.88
C HIS A 49 -3.03 16.60 -11.81
N MET A 50 -1.80 16.06 -11.76
CA MET A 50 -1.52 14.62 -11.66
C MET A 50 -2.27 13.95 -10.49
N VAL A 51 -2.29 14.59 -9.33
CA VAL A 51 -2.97 14.04 -8.14
C VAL A 51 -4.45 14.42 -8.06
N GLY A 52 -5.04 15.07 -9.07
CA GLY A 52 -6.45 15.43 -9.13
C GLY A 52 -6.88 16.45 -8.06
N LEU A 53 -6.04 17.46 -7.81
CA LEU A 53 -6.30 18.53 -6.84
C LEU A 53 -6.20 19.93 -7.45
N GLU A 54 -6.25 20.03 -8.76
CA GLU A 54 -6.14 21.29 -9.50
C GLU A 54 -7.24 22.29 -9.13
N ASP A 55 -8.48 21.82 -9.05
CA ASP A 55 -9.65 22.61 -8.64
C ASP A 55 -9.60 23.07 -7.17
N LYS A 56 -8.78 22.43 -6.35
CA LYS A 56 -8.64 22.68 -4.91
C LYS A 56 -7.33 23.37 -4.53
N LYS A 57 -6.53 23.78 -5.52
CA LYS A 57 -5.17 24.33 -5.26
C LYS A 57 -5.16 25.56 -4.33
N GLN A 58 -6.22 26.36 -4.32
CA GLN A 58 -6.39 27.53 -3.45
C GLN A 58 -7.08 27.22 -2.12
N LYS A 59 -7.58 25.99 -1.91
CA LYS A 59 -8.21 25.58 -0.66
C LYS A 59 -7.14 25.34 0.42
N LYS A 60 -7.41 25.81 1.64
CA LYS A 60 -6.50 25.60 2.80
C LYS A 60 -6.46 24.13 3.19
N LEU A 61 -5.25 23.63 3.53
CA LEU A 61 -4.99 22.22 3.85
C LEU A 61 -5.76 21.72 5.08
N LYS A 62 -6.11 22.59 6.02
CA LYS A 62 -6.98 22.22 7.15
C LYS A 62 -8.37 21.71 6.73
N GLY A 63 -8.84 22.08 5.55
CA GLY A 63 -10.13 21.65 5.01
C GLY A 63 -10.05 20.45 4.07
N PHE A 64 -8.88 19.80 3.94
CA PHE A 64 -8.69 18.62 3.11
C PHE A 64 -9.06 17.34 3.88
N SER A 65 -9.64 16.36 3.18
CA SER A 65 -9.79 14.99 3.69
C SER A 65 -8.42 14.32 3.89
N GLY A 66 -8.39 13.19 4.58
CA GLY A 66 -7.18 12.37 4.72
C GLY A 66 -6.55 12.03 3.36
N GLY A 67 -7.36 11.50 2.42
CA GLY A 67 -6.91 11.16 1.08
C GLY A 67 -6.44 12.38 0.26
N GLN A 68 -7.11 13.53 0.39
CA GLN A 68 -6.64 14.76 -0.25
C GLN A 68 -5.29 15.21 0.30
N ARG A 69 -5.08 15.15 1.63
CA ARG A 69 -3.78 15.46 2.23
C ARG A 69 -2.70 14.49 1.75
N GLN A 70 -3.02 13.20 1.69
CA GLN A 70 -2.08 12.18 1.21
C GLN A 70 -1.64 12.45 -0.23
N ARG A 71 -2.56 12.85 -1.11
CA ARG A 71 -2.26 13.24 -2.49
C ARG A 71 -1.37 14.49 -2.58
N VAL A 72 -1.55 15.48 -1.69
CA VAL A 72 -0.60 16.60 -1.56
C VAL A 72 0.78 16.10 -1.13
N GLY A 73 0.84 15.11 -0.24
CA GLY A 73 2.08 14.45 0.18
C GLY A 73 2.83 13.78 -0.97
N ILE A 74 2.11 13.08 -1.86
CA ILE A 74 2.72 12.51 -3.08
C ILE A 74 3.27 13.64 -3.95
N ALA A 75 2.47 14.67 -4.22
CA ALA A 75 2.91 15.81 -5.01
C ALA A 75 4.17 16.46 -4.42
N GLN A 76 4.24 16.62 -3.12
CA GLN A 76 5.42 17.11 -2.40
C GLN A 76 6.64 16.20 -2.58
N ALA A 77 6.45 14.89 -2.48
CA ALA A 77 7.54 13.94 -2.65
C ALA A 77 8.12 13.98 -4.08
N LEU A 78 7.30 14.24 -5.08
CA LEU A 78 7.65 14.30 -6.49
C LEU A 78 8.30 15.65 -6.93
N LEU A 79 8.25 16.69 -6.10
CA LEU A 79 8.91 17.96 -6.41
C LEU A 79 10.41 17.76 -6.63
N GLY A 80 10.93 18.36 -7.69
CA GLY A 80 12.34 18.22 -8.11
C GLY A 80 12.60 16.98 -8.95
N ASP A 81 11.54 16.27 -9.37
CA ASP A 81 11.58 15.11 -10.26
C ASP A 81 12.57 14.02 -9.79
N PRO A 82 12.35 13.42 -8.61
CA PRO A 82 13.25 12.40 -8.06
C PRO A 82 13.23 11.12 -8.91
N GLU A 83 14.37 10.41 -8.96
CA GLU A 83 14.48 9.09 -9.59
C GLU A 83 13.93 7.97 -8.70
N ILE A 84 13.99 8.17 -7.37
CA ILE A 84 13.57 7.21 -6.33
C ILE A 84 12.49 7.85 -5.48
N LEU A 85 11.39 7.13 -5.29
CA LEU A 85 10.28 7.53 -4.43
C LEU A 85 10.12 6.52 -3.30
N VAL A 86 10.22 6.99 -2.07
CA VAL A 86 9.98 6.17 -0.88
C VAL A 86 8.68 6.61 -0.22
N LEU A 87 7.76 5.69 -0.05
CA LEU A 87 6.41 5.92 0.47
C LEU A 87 6.20 5.03 1.69
N ASP A 88 5.99 5.63 2.84
CA ASP A 88 5.82 4.92 4.11
C ASP A 88 4.34 4.90 4.50
N GLU A 89 3.74 3.69 4.49
CA GLU A 89 2.32 3.45 4.80
C GLU A 89 1.34 4.42 4.09
N PRO A 90 1.49 4.65 2.78
CA PRO A 90 0.81 5.77 2.11
C PRO A 90 -0.70 5.58 1.94
N THR A 91 -1.24 4.39 2.15
CA THR A 91 -2.67 4.07 2.03
C THR A 91 -3.36 3.91 3.39
N ALA A 92 -2.61 4.00 4.49
CA ALA A 92 -3.17 3.87 5.82
C ALA A 92 -4.24 4.95 6.10
N GLY A 93 -5.40 4.54 6.57
CA GLY A 93 -6.51 5.44 6.90
C GLY A 93 -7.24 6.06 5.70
N LEU A 94 -6.96 5.60 4.47
CA LEU A 94 -7.72 6.00 3.29
C LEU A 94 -8.98 5.15 3.14
N ASP A 95 -10.05 5.75 2.63
CA ASP A 95 -11.23 5.02 2.20
C ASP A 95 -10.95 4.20 0.91
N PRO A 96 -11.83 3.24 0.55
CA PRO A 96 -11.61 2.36 -0.60
C PRO A 96 -11.43 3.12 -1.93
N GLU A 97 -12.18 4.19 -2.16
CA GLU A 97 -12.10 4.97 -3.41
C GLU A 97 -10.75 5.68 -3.52
N GLU A 98 -10.30 6.31 -2.43
CA GLU A 98 -9.00 6.98 -2.38
C GLU A 98 -7.84 5.98 -2.53
N ARG A 99 -7.97 4.74 -1.99
CA ARG A 99 -6.97 3.67 -2.21
C ARG A 99 -6.86 3.27 -3.68
N ILE A 100 -8.00 3.09 -4.36
CA ILE A 100 -7.99 2.76 -5.80
C ILE A 100 -7.27 3.86 -6.59
N ARG A 101 -7.60 5.12 -6.31
CA ARG A 101 -6.97 6.27 -6.96
C ARG A 101 -5.47 6.35 -6.67
N PHE A 102 -5.09 6.11 -5.42
CA PHE A 102 -3.68 6.09 -5.01
C PHE A 102 -2.90 5.00 -5.75
N ARG A 103 -3.44 3.77 -5.81
CA ARG A 103 -2.82 2.65 -6.54
C ARG A 103 -2.60 2.99 -8.01
N GLY A 104 -3.56 3.64 -8.66
CA GLY A 104 -3.39 4.14 -10.04
C GLY A 104 -2.20 5.09 -10.17
N ILE A 105 -2.09 6.10 -9.30
CA ILE A 105 -0.97 7.05 -9.31
C ILE A 105 0.37 6.31 -9.12
N ILE A 106 0.47 5.36 -8.19
CA ILE A 106 1.70 4.60 -7.93
C ILE A 106 2.07 3.72 -9.12
N SER A 107 1.09 3.06 -9.73
CA SER A 107 1.29 2.24 -10.93
C SER A 107 1.88 3.06 -12.08
N ASP A 108 1.34 4.25 -12.33
CA ASP A 108 1.86 5.15 -13.38
C ASP A 108 3.29 5.62 -13.06
N LEU A 109 3.56 5.99 -11.82
CA LEU A 109 4.89 6.44 -11.38
C LEU A 109 5.94 5.33 -11.48
N SER A 110 5.56 4.09 -11.16
CA SER A 110 6.48 2.93 -11.18
C SER A 110 6.98 2.55 -12.56
N GLN A 111 6.35 3.05 -13.63
CA GLN A 111 6.82 2.88 -15.00
C GLN A 111 8.08 3.70 -15.32
N GLN A 112 8.32 4.78 -14.58
CA GLN A 112 9.39 5.73 -14.85
C GLN A 112 10.36 5.93 -13.68
N LYS A 113 9.98 5.50 -12.49
CA LYS A 113 10.71 5.74 -11.23
C LYS A 113 10.83 4.46 -10.42
N LEU A 114 11.91 4.36 -9.65
CA LEU A 114 12.00 3.33 -8.61
C LEU A 114 11.07 3.74 -7.43
N VAL A 115 10.01 3.00 -7.22
CA VAL A 115 9.08 3.24 -6.11
C VAL A 115 9.29 2.16 -5.05
N LEU A 116 9.70 2.58 -3.85
CA LEU A 116 9.77 1.73 -2.67
C LEU A 116 8.59 2.06 -1.76
N LEU A 117 7.70 1.09 -1.59
CA LEU A 117 6.47 1.22 -0.80
C LEU A 117 6.55 0.32 0.43
N SER A 118 6.43 0.88 1.64
CA SER A 118 6.16 0.10 2.84
C SER A 118 4.65 0.07 3.11
N THR A 119 4.11 -1.09 3.45
CA THR A 119 2.71 -1.22 3.88
C THR A 119 2.49 -2.49 4.69
N HIS A 120 1.54 -2.43 5.62
CA HIS A 120 0.97 -3.60 6.30
C HIS A 120 -0.36 -4.06 5.64
N ILE A 121 -0.85 -3.31 4.65
CA ILE A 121 -2.08 -3.63 3.92
C ILE A 121 -1.72 -4.50 2.72
N VAL A 122 -1.78 -5.80 2.91
CA VAL A 122 -1.28 -6.80 1.96
C VAL A 122 -2.01 -6.75 0.62
N SER A 123 -3.31 -6.43 0.63
CA SER A 123 -4.12 -6.30 -0.59
C SER A 123 -3.68 -5.16 -1.53
N ASP A 124 -2.98 -4.15 -1.01
CA ASP A 124 -2.45 -3.08 -1.85
C ASP A 124 -1.26 -3.56 -2.68
N LEU A 125 -0.49 -4.54 -2.17
CA LEU A 125 0.67 -5.10 -2.88
C LEU A 125 0.29 -5.89 -4.13
N GLU A 126 -0.83 -6.64 -4.09
CA GLU A 126 -1.30 -7.41 -5.25
C GLU A 126 -1.54 -6.53 -6.48
N ALA A 127 -1.93 -5.28 -6.27
CA ALA A 127 -2.30 -4.36 -7.34
C ALA A 127 -1.12 -3.58 -7.93
N VAL A 128 -0.03 -3.37 -7.16
CA VAL A 128 1.02 -2.41 -7.57
C VAL A 128 2.45 -2.96 -7.51
N ALA A 129 2.70 -4.05 -6.77
CA ALA A 129 4.06 -4.54 -6.55
C ALA A 129 4.57 -5.36 -7.73
N ASN A 130 5.70 -4.97 -8.29
CA ASN A 130 6.46 -5.78 -9.24
C ASN A 130 7.33 -6.82 -8.52
N GLU A 131 7.89 -6.43 -7.36
CA GLU A 131 8.70 -7.26 -6.47
C GLU A 131 8.30 -6.98 -5.02
N ILE A 132 8.43 -7.97 -4.17
CA ILE A 132 8.11 -7.89 -2.74
C ILE A 132 9.37 -8.23 -1.93
N ILE A 133 9.66 -7.36 -0.96
CA ILE A 133 10.66 -7.61 0.06
C ILE A 133 9.93 -8.02 1.34
N LEU A 134 10.11 -9.26 1.79
CA LEU A 134 9.63 -9.71 3.09
C LEU A 134 10.70 -9.43 4.15
N LEU A 135 10.34 -8.56 5.10
CA LEU A 135 11.27 -8.10 6.15
C LEU A 135 10.77 -8.55 7.53
N ARG A 136 11.61 -9.24 8.29
CA ARG A 136 11.33 -9.66 9.67
C ARG A 136 12.48 -9.33 10.59
N LYS A 137 12.23 -8.52 11.63
CA LYS A 137 13.22 -8.13 12.64
C LYS A 137 14.53 -7.59 12.04
N GLY A 138 14.43 -6.78 10.98
CA GLY A 138 15.58 -6.18 10.30
C GLY A 138 16.33 -7.11 9.33
N VAL A 139 15.82 -8.33 9.11
CA VAL A 139 16.41 -9.31 8.17
C VAL A 139 15.47 -9.45 6.97
N VAL A 140 16.04 -9.36 5.77
CA VAL A 140 15.32 -9.67 4.52
C VAL A 140 15.20 -11.19 4.44
N LEU A 141 13.97 -11.69 4.45
CA LEU A 141 13.67 -13.11 4.29
C LEU A 141 13.60 -13.49 2.82
N GLU A 142 12.96 -12.66 2.02
CA GLU A 142 12.72 -12.89 0.59
C GLU A 142 12.76 -11.57 -0.17
N LEU A 143 13.15 -11.64 -1.44
CA LEU A 143 13.02 -10.59 -2.45
C LEU A 143 12.63 -11.28 -3.74
N GLU A 144 11.36 -11.23 -4.12
CA GLU A 144 10.82 -11.98 -5.24
C GLU A 144 9.55 -11.35 -5.80
N LYS A 145 9.15 -11.78 -6.99
CA LYS A 145 7.87 -11.42 -7.59
C LYS A 145 6.71 -11.99 -6.80
N PRO A 146 5.56 -11.28 -6.71
CA PRO A 146 4.37 -11.79 -6.03
C PRO A 146 3.95 -13.18 -6.49
N SER A 147 3.94 -13.43 -7.80
CA SER A 147 3.57 -14.73 -8.38
C SER A 147 4.45 -15.88 -7.89
N VAL A 148 5.77 -15.66 -7.84
CA VAL A 148 6.74 -16.68 -7.39
C VAL A 148 6.53 -17.00 -5.91
N LEU A 149 6.27 -15.98 -5.08
CA LEU A 149 5.99 -16.18 -3.67
C LEU A 149 4.69 -16.95 -3.43
N LEU A 150 3.65 -16.65 -4.20
CA LEU A 150 2.36 -17.33 -4.11
C LEU A 150 2.45 -18.79 -4.60
N GLU A 151 3.22 -19.07 -5.64
CA GLU A 151 3.44 -20.44 -6.13
C GLU A 151 3.97 -21.39 -5.05
N ARG A 152 4.73 -20.89 -4.08
CA ARG A 152 5.25 -21.70 -2.95
C ARG A 152 4.15 -22.23 -2.02
N LEU A 153 2.96 -21.59 -2.06
CA LEU A 153 1.80 -21.98 -1.26
C LEU A 153 0.82 -22.87 -2.03
N ASN A 154 1.09 -23.20 -3.29
CA ASN A 154 0.24 -24.07 -4.07
C ASN A 154 0.04 -25.42 -3.38
N GLY A 155 -1.23 -25.84 -3.24
CA GLY A 155 -1.60 -27.06 -2.53
C GLY A 155 -1.53 -26.97 -0.99
N GLN A 156 -1.27 -25.79 -0.43
CA GLN A 156 -1.22 -25.57 1.02
C GLN A 156 -2.34 -24.64 1.54
N VAL A 157 -3.18 -24.10 0.65
CA VAL A 157 -4.31 -23.25 1.02
C VAL A 157 -5.61 -24.00 0.79
N TRP A 158 -6.46 -24.04 1.79
CA TRP A 158 -7.70 -24.81 1.81
C TRP A 158 -8.87 -23.95 2.26
N SER A 159 -10.03 -24.23 1.67
CA SER A 159 -11.32 -23.72 2.13
C SER A 159 -12.10 -24.87 2.79
N VAL A 160 -12.56 -24.65 4.00
CA VAL A 160 -13.31 -25.65 4.78
C VAL A 160 -14.61 -25.02 5.25
N THR A 161 -15.73 -25.72 5.02
CA THR A 161 -17.04 -25.28 5.51
C THR A 161 -17.46 -26.15 6.68
N VAL A 162 -17.71 -25.55 7.84
CA VAL A 162 -18.12 -26.25 9.06
C VAL A 162 -19.33 -25.57 9.72
N PRO A 163 -20.08 -26.26 10.58
CA PRO A 163 -21.00 -25.60 11.50
C PRO A 163 -20.27 -24.55 12.32
N SER A 164 -20.89 -23.39 12.59
CA SER A 164 -20.23 -22.30 13.34
C SER A 164 -19.78 -22.73 14.76
N ALA A 165 -20.36 -23.78 15.32
CA ALA A 165 -19.93 -24.35 16.59
C ALA A 165 -18.53 -24.98 16.54
N ASP A 166 -18.08 -25.45 15.36
CA ASP A 166 -16.81 -26.14 15.18
C ASP A 166 -15.67 -25.20 14.75
N GLU A 167 -15.98 -23.95 14.45
CA GLU A 167 -15.03 -22.92 13.99
C GLU A 167 -13.84 -22.75 14.94
N ALA A 168 -14.11 -22.62 16.23
CA ALA A 168 -13.09 -22.37 17.25
C ALA A 168 -12.03 -23.49 17.32
N ALA A 169 -12.41 -24.73 17.03
CA ALA A 169 -11.49 -25.86 17.01
C ALA A 169 -10.49 -25.74 15.83
N LEU A 170 -10.98 -25.39 14.64
CA LEU A 170 -10.15 -25.24 13.45
C LEU A 170 -9.25 -24.00 13.50
N THR A 171 -9.78 -22.85 13.91
CA THR A 171 -9.00 -21.61 14.00
C THR A 171 -7.92 -21.67 15.09
N LYS A 172 -8.07 -22.55 16.09
CA LYS A 172 -7.04 -22.82 17.09
C LYS A 172 -5.94 -23.76 16.57
N GLN A 173 -6.30 -24.67 15.67
CA GLN A 173 -5.39 -25.70 15.14
C GLN A 173 -4.59 -25.23 13.95
N TYR A 174 -5.17 -24.40 13.07
CA TYR A 174 -4.58 -23.96 11.81
C TYR A 174 -4.42 -22.43 11.75
N ALA A 175 -3.44 -21.97 10.98
CA ALA A 175 -3.35 -20.56 10.61
C ALA A 175 -4.45 -20.22 9.60
N CYS A 176 -5.38 -19.35 9.99
CA CYS A 176 -6.54 -18.99 9.18
C CYS A 176 -6.43 -17.55 8.67
N SER A 177 -6.49 -17.37 7.35
CA SER A 177 -6.44 -16.04 6.72
C SER A 177 -7.80 -15.37 6.64
N ASN A 178 -8.88 -16.15 6.57
CA ASN A 178 -10.23 -15.61 6.52
C ASN A 178 -11.25 -16.56 7.14
N VAL A 179 -12.30 -15.98 7.74
CA VAL A 179 -13.50 -16.69 8.20
C VAL A 179 -14.73 -15.92 7.75
N MET A 180 -15.60 -16.58 6.98
CA MET A 180 -16.88 -16.01 6.55
C MET A 180 -18.04 -16.81 7.16
N HIS A 181 -19.03 -16.10 7.68
CA HIS A 181 -20.22 -16.71 8.27
C HIS A 181 -21.39 -16.65 7.28
N THR A 182 -22.04 -17.78 7.02
CA THR A 182 -23.19 -17.88 6.13
C THR A 182 -24.15 -18.96 6.64
N ASP A 183 -25.38 -18.60 6.95
CA ASP A 183 -26.47 -19.52 7.30
C ASP A 183 -26.10 -20.56 8.38
N GLY A 184 -25.50 -20.10 9.49
CA GLY A 184 -25.13 -20.98 10.61
C GLY A 184 -23.89 -21.84 10.35
N LYS A 185 -23.20 -21.63 9.23
CA LYS A 185 -21.92 -22.25 8.87
C LYS A 185 -20.81 -21.23 8.81
N SER A 186 -19.59 -21.67 9.03
CA SER A 186 -18.37 -20.89 8.84
C SER A 186 -17.56 -21.47 7.68
N VAL A 187 -17.24 -20.63 6.69
CA VAL A 187 -16.30 -20.94 5.63
C VAL A 187 -14.95 -20.39 6.05
N ILE A 188 -14.00 -21.28 6.30
CA ILE A 188 -12.69 -20.95 6.86
C ILE A 188 -11.64 -21.16 5.77
N ARG A 189 -10.86 -20.13 5.50
CA ARG A 189 -9.66 -20.21 4.66
C ARG A 189 -8.45 -20.41 5.56
N LEU A 190 -7.70 -21.48 5.33
CA LEU A 190 -6.60 -21.87 6.22
C LEU A 190 -5.40 -22.45 5.48
N LEU A 191 -4.26 -22.44 6.15
CA LEU A 191 -2.99 -23.01 5.69
C LEU A 191 -2.78 -24.41 6.29
N SER A 192 -2.52 -25.40 5.42
CA SER A 192 -2.14 -26.75 5.81
C SER A 192 -1.37 -27.44 4.69
N LYS A 193 -0.31 -28.21 5.04
CA LYS A 193 0.47 -28.99 4.07
C LYS A 193 -0.28 -30.14 3.43
N SER A 194 -1.36 -30.59 4.05
CA SER A 194 -2.26 -31.63 3.55
C SER A 194 -3.70 -31.22 3.77
N ALA A 195 -4.64 -31.89 3.11
CA ALA A 195 -6.06 -31.61 3.32
C ALA A 195 -6.40 -31.72 4.81
N PRO A 196 -6.89 -30.64 5.45
CA PRO A 196 -7.21 -30.63 6.89
C PRO A 196 -8.41 -31.52 7.23
N ARG A 197 -9.25 -31.79 6.20
CA ARG A 197 -10.44 -32.63 6.26
C ARG A 197 -10.70 -33.25 4.88
N PRO A 198 -11.45 -34.40 4.81
CA PRO A 198 -11.80 -35.01 3.53
C PRO A 198 -12.64 -34.12 2.59
N ASP A 199 -13.41 -33.20 3.16
CA ASP A 199 -14.28 -32.25 2.47
C ASP A 199 -13.62 -30.89 2.20
N ALA A 200 -12.33 -30.72 2.52
CA ALA A 200 -11.59 -29.50 2.28
C ALA A 200 -11.35 -29.29 0.78
N VAL A 201 -11.59 -28.07 0.33
CA VAL A 201 -11.41 -27.67 -1.08
C VAL A 201 -10.09 -26.91 -1.25
N PRO A 202 -9.17 -27.35 -2.11
CA PRO A 202 -7.96 -26.61 -2.40
C PRO A 202 -8.31 -25.27 -3.05
N THR A 203 -7.64 -24.21 -2.63
CA THR A 203 -7.92 -22.84 -3.07
C THR A 203 -6.63 -22.15 -3.49
N ALA A 204 -6.70 -21.33 -4.55
CA ALA A 204 -5.53 -20.55 -4.99
C ALA A 204 -5.04 -19.61 -3.88
N PRO A 205 -3.72 -19.56 -3.63
CA PRO A 205 -3.14 -18.67 -2.63
C PRO A 205 -3.36 -17.19 -2.95
N ASN A 206 -3.44 -16.36 -1.91
CA ASN A 206 -3.44 -14.90 -2.00
C ASN A 206 -2.36 -14.29 -1.07
N MET A 207 -2.25 -12.98 -1.09
CA MET A 207 -1.22 -12.28 -0.31
C MET A 207 -1.45 -12.33 1.22
N GLU A 208 -2.69 -12.51 1.67
CA GLU A 208 -3.01 -12.68 3.10
C GLU A 208 -2.51 -14.06 3.59
N ASP A 209 -2.65 -15.10 2.76
CA ASP A 209 -2.08 -16.43 3.06
C ASP A 209 -0.56 -16.36 3.11
N LEU A 210 0.07 -15.65 2.17
CA LEU A 210 1.51 -15.43 2.14
C LEU A 210 2.00 -14.75 3.42
N TYR A 211 1.29 -13.71 3.85
CA TYR A 211 1.62 -13.03 5.11
C TYR A 211 1.57 -14.00 6.29
N LEU A 212 0.52 -14.80 6.40
CA LEU A 212 0.40 -15.79 7.47
C LEU A 212 1.47 -16.88 7.40
N TYR A 213 1.84 -17.31 6.20
CA TYR A 213 2.88 -18.32 6.01
C TYR A 213 4.24 -17.88 6.57
N TYR A 214 4.62 -16.60 6.36
CA TYR A 214 5.91 -16.06 6.81
C TYR A 214 5.87 -15.46 8.23
N PHE A 215 4.75 -14.91 8.64
CA PHE A 215 4.62 -14.10 9.87
C PHE A 215 3.60 -14.64 10.87
N GLY A 216 2.75 -15.57 10.48
CA GLY A 216 1.79 -16.25 11.36
C GLY A 216 2.51 -17.03 12.50
N ARG A 217 1.73 -17.29 13.57
CA ARG A 217 2.22 -18.06 14.73
C ARG A 217 2.16 -19.55 14.46
#